data_0f71f7c9af141aa8eb5e347b51d6da95
#
_entry.id   0f71f7c9af141aa8eb5e347b51d6da95
#
_cell.length_a   1.000
_cell.length_b   1.000
_cell.length_c   1.000
_cell.angle_alpha   90.00
_cell.angle_beta   90.00
_cell.angle_gamma   90.00
#
_symmetry.space_group_name_H-M   'P 1'
#
loop_
_entity.id
_entity.type
_entity.pdbx_description
1 polymer ?
#
loop_
_entity_poly.entity_id
_entity_poly.type
_entity_poly.pdbx_seq_one_letter_code
_entity_poly.pdbx_strand_id
1 'polypeptide(L)'
;MNQSSVKIDGQRIAYAESSAGGGDEHTVVLVHGNSSSARTWAPLMAGDFGRRFRCIALDLPGHGDSEPARDAGGYSLPGYAAALTGLLRELDVAHPVVVGWSLGGQIAMEAAPLLPHAAGFVVFGAPPVASPQQMAEAFLPHPAAGALFSEQVSEAEARLATESFVAPGSALDTGEFVADFLATTGAARTGLGASAGAGQFADEIAIVSALRQPFAILHGEADQLINLDYLRKLTFPALWRGEVQVLAGAGHAPHREAPRQFEALLSEFMTDLGPAGTAR
;
A
#
# COMPACT_ATOMS: atom_id res chain seq x y z
N MET A 1 -12.79 -14.59 4.41
CA MET A 1 -11.89 -13.70 5.18
C MET A 1 -12.34 -13.66 6.63
N ASN A 2 -11.42 -13.79 7.56
CA ASN A 2 -11.67 -13.66 8.99
C ASN A 2 -11.21 -12.26 9.42
N GLN A 3 -12.11 -11.48 10.03
CA GLN A 3 -11.73 -10.20 10.64
C GLN A 3 -11.26 -10.43 12.07
N SER A 4 -10.20 -9.76 12.47
CA SER A 4 -9.59 -9.85 13.79
C SER A 4 -8.92 -8.54 14.17
N SER A 5 -8.37 -8.46 15.37
CA SER A 5 -7.59 -7.31 15.81
C SER A 5 -6.54 -7.70 16.84
N VAL A 6 -5.45 -6.93 16.88
CA VAL A 6 -4.41 -7.01 17.92
C VAL A 6 -4.25 -5.67 18.61
N LYS A 7 -3.59 -5.66 19.77
CA LYS A 7 -3.21 -4.42 20.43
C LYS A 7 -1.72 -4.19 20.25
N ILE A 8 -1.37 -3.08 19.62
CA ILE A 8 0.00 -2.61 19.44
C ILE A 8 0.17 -1.39 20.33
N ASP A 9 1.01 -1.47 21.34
CA ASP A 9 1.23 -0.44 22.36
C ASP A 9 -0.08 0.09 22.96
N GLY A 10 -1.07 -0.83 23.10
CA GLY A 10 -2.39 -0.60 23.65
C GLY A 10 -3.40 0.04 22.69
N GLN A 11 -3.05 0.33 21.43
CA GLN A 11 -3.95 0.73 20.35
C GLN A 11 -4.47 -0.51 19.62
N ARG A 12 -5.77 -0.60 19.36
CA ARG A 12 -6.36 -1.70 18.60
C ARG A 12 -6.18 -1.47 17.10
N ILE A 13 -5.49 -2.41 16.45
CA ILE A 13 -5.29 -2.46 15.01
C ILE A 13 -6.10 -3.64 14.47
N ALA A 14 -7.05 -3.35 13.59
CA ALA A 14 -7.85 -4.35 12.91
C ALA A 14 -7.13 -4.90 11.67
N TYR A 15 -7.41 -6.14 11.34
CA TYR A 15 -6.92 -6.76 10.12
C TYR A 15 -7.88 -7.85 9.64
N ALA A 16 -7.81 -8.15 8.36
CA ALA A 16 -8.48 -9.29 7.75
C ALA A 16 -7.45 -10.34 7.36
N GLU A 17 -7.79 -11.61 7.49
CA GLU A 17 -6.94 -12.74 7.11
C GLU A 17 -7.64 -13.64 6.10
N SER A 18 -6.91 -14.10 5.08
CA SER A 18 -7.41 -15.09 4.13
C SER A 18 -7.58 -16.45 4.81
N SER A 19 -8.36 -17.34 4.18
CA SER A 19 -8.60 -18.70 4.71
C SER A 19 -7.49 -19.69 4.37
N ALA A 20 -6.43 -19.27 3.67
CA ALA A 20 -5.34 -20.17 3.33
C ALA A 20 -4.64 -20.65 4.60
N GLY A 21 -4.55 -21.96 4.77
CA GLY A 21 -3.67 -22.57 5.76
C GLY A 21 -2.22 -22.33 5.35
N GLY A 22 -1.41 -21.83 6.27
CA GLY A 22 0.01 -21.64 6.04
C GLY A 22 0.66 -22.96 5.62
N GLY A 23 1.16 -22.99 4.38
CA GLY A 23 2.15 -23.96 3.93
C GLY A 23 3.54 -23.36 4.10
N ASP A 24 4.54 -23.94 3.44
CA ASP A 24 5.92 -23.43 3.39
C ASP A 24 6.06 -22.18 2.50
N GLU A 25 4.96 -21.45 2.26
CA GLU A 25 4.91 -20.25 1.42
C GLU A 25 4.94 -18.98 2.27
N HIS A 26 5.42 -17.89 1.68
CA HIS A 26 5.51 -16.59 2.35
C HIS A 26 4.12 -16.04 2.71
N THR A 27 4.02 -15.41 3.88
CA THR A 27 2.84 -14.60 4.24
C THR A 27 2.87 -13.27 3.48
N VAL A 28 1.77 -12.94 2.82
CA VAL A 28 1.61 -11.67 2.09
C VAL A 28 0.88 -10.67 2.96
N VAL A 29 1.50 -9.53 3.21
CA VAL A 29 0.94 -8.45 4.05
C VAL A 29 0.53 -7.31 3.15
N LEU A 30 -0.75 -6.98 3.16
CA LEU A 30 -1.41 -6.06 2.25
C LEU A 30 -1.70 -4.74 2.97
N VAL A 31 -1.16 -3.64 2.46
CA VAL A 31 -1.29 -2.30 3.05
C VAL A 31 -2.04 -1.38 2.09
N HIS A 32 -3.19 -0.88 2.52
CA HIS A 32 -4.09 -0.06 1.71
C HIS A 32 -3.59 1.38 1.54
N GLY A 33 -4.21 2.11 0.62
CA GLY A 33 -3.95 3.52 0.33
C GLY A 33 -4.61 4.49 1.33
N ASN A 34 -4.31 5.78 1.18
CA ASN A 34 -4.94 6.83 1.96
C ASN A 34 -6.46 6.79 1.80
N SER A 35 -7.18 6.99 2.90
CA SER A 35 -8.65 7.02 2.95
C SER A 35 -9.32 5.76 2.37
N SER A 36 -8.67 4.60 2.52
CA SER A 36 -9.16 3.28 2.17
C SER A 36 -9.19 2.36 3.39
N SER A 37 -9.35 1.06 3.20
CA SER A 37 -9.33 0.05 4.27
C SER A 37 -8.85 -1.30 3.75
N ALA A 38 -8.69 -2.28 4.65
CA ALA A 38 -8.38 -3.66 4.31
C ALA A 38 -9.40 -4.28 3.33
N ARG A 39 -10.63 -3.74 3.25
CA ARG A 39 -11.67 -4.22 2.33
C ARG A 39 -11.27 -4.15 0.87
N THR A 40 -10.40 -3.19 0.49
CA THR A 40 -9.93 -3.06 -0.89
C THR A 40 -9.27 -4.34 -1.41
N TRP A 41 -8.75 -5.17 -0.51
CA TRP A 41 -8.07 -6.43 -0.82
C TRP A 41 -9.00 -7.65 -0.86
N ALA A 42 -10.29 -7.46 -0.51
CA ALA A 42 -11.24 -8.57 -0.39
C ALA A 42 -11.33 -9.46 -1.65
N PRO A 43 -11.36 -8.92 -2.88
CA PRO A 43 -11.40 -9.75 -4.08
C PRO A 43 -10.15 -10.63 -4.24
N LEU A 44 -8.96 -10.08 -4.00
CA LEU A 44 -7.69 -10.81 -4.07
C LEU A 44 -7.64 -11.93 -3.02
N MET A 45 -8.01 -11.60 -1.77
CA MET A 45 -7.98 -12.54 -0.64
C MET A 45 -9.03 -13.65 -0.74
N ALA A 46 -10.16 -13.39 -1.38
CA ALA A 46 -11.21 -14.40 -1.63
C ALA A 46 -10.95 -15.24 -2.88
N GLY A 47 -10.08 -14.78 -3.77
CA GLY A 47 -9.69 -15.40 -5.03
C GLY A 47 -8.70 -16.56 -4.86
N ASP A 48 -8.12 -17.00 -5.99
CA ASP A 48 -7.13 -18.09 -6.04
C ASP A 48 -5.87 -17.72 -5.28
N PHE A 49 -5.45 -16.47 -5.37
CA PHE A 49 -4.29 -15.96 -4.64
C PHE A 49 -4.44 -16.15 -3.12
N GLY A 50 -5.56 -15.68 -2.54
CA GLY A 50 -5.79 -15.81 -1.09
C GLY A 50 -6.11 -17.24 -0.64
N ARG A 51 -6.41 -18.17 -1.55
CA ARG A 51 -6.49 -19.60 -1.26
C ARG A 51 -5.11 -20.27 -1.25
N ARG A 52 -4.17 -19.73 -2.03
CA ARG A 52 -2.79 -20.24 -2.12
C ARG A 52 -1.90 -19.65 -1.04
N PHE A 53 -1.94 -18.34 -0.85
CA PHE A 53 -1.07 -17.63 0.08
C PHE A 53 -1.84 -17.14 1.30
N ARG A 54 -1.22 -17.22 2.47
CA ARG A 54 -1.71 -16.54 3.66
C ARG A 54 -1.60 -15.04 3.44
N CYS A 55 -2.73 -14.34 3.36
CA CYS A 55 -2.80 -12.89 3.19
C CYS A 55 -3.30 -12.25 4.48
N ILE A 56 -2.64 -11.19 4.92
CA ILE A 56 -3.02 -10.36 6.05
C ILE A 56 -3.18 -8.93 5.54
N ALA A 57 -4.38 -8.38 5.57
CA ALA A 57 -4.66 -6.99 5.19
C ALA A 57 -4.98 -6.19 6.44
N LEU A 58 -4.13 -5.21 6.80
CA LEU A 58 -4.37 -4.37 7.97
C LEU A 58 -5.22 -3.15 7.62
N ASP A 59 -5.99 -2.67 8.59
CA ASP A 59 -6.51 -1.30 8.60
C ASP A 59 -5.49 -0.39 9.30
N LEU A 60 -5.04 0.64 8.62
CA LEU A 60 -4.12 1.63 9.22
C LEU A 60 -4.81 2.40 10.36
N PRO A 61 -4.07 2.95 11.35
CA PRO A 61 -4.62 3.84 12.36
C PRO A 61 -5.55 4.91 11.77
N GLY A 62 -6.77 5.01 12.28
CA GLY A 62 -7.78 5.96 11.80
C GLY A 62 -8.51 5.59 10.52
N HIS A 63 -8.29 4.38 10.00
CA HIS A 63 -8.94 3.81 8.82
C HIS A 63 -9.67 2.52 9.17
N GLY A 64 -10.67 2.16 8.37
CA GLY A 64 -11.44 0.92 8.54
C GLY A 64 -11.93 0.72 9.97
N ASP A 65 -11.67 -0.46 10.52
CA ASP A 65 -12.05 -0.85 11.88
C ASP A 65 -10.93 -0.62 12.91
N SER A 66 -9.79 -0.03 12.54
CA SER A 66 -8.71 0.31 13.48
C SER A 66 -9.05 1.57 14.29
N GLU A 67 -8.57 1.60 15.54
CA GLU A 67 -8.67 2.81 16.35
C GLU A 67 -7.88 3.96 15.75
N PRO A 68 -8.32 5.22 15.98
CA PRO A 68 -7.51 6.39 15.67
C PRO A 68 -6.14 6.33 16.33
N ALA A 69 -5.13 6.93 15.70
CA ALA A 69 -3.83 7.09 16.33
C ALA A 69 -3.94 7.90 17.63
N ARG A 70 -3.07 7.60 18.60
CA ARG A 70 -3.10 8.24 19.92
C ARG A 70 -2.62 9.68 19.90
N ASP A 71 -1.77 9.98 18.95
CA ASP A 71 -1.20 11.30 18.71
C ASP A 71 -0.96 11.55 17.22
N ALA A 72 -0.59 12.78 16.89
CA ALA A 72 -0.37 13.17 15.49
C ALA A 72 0.79 12.41 14.82
N GLY A 73 1.78 11.95 15.58
CA GLY A 73 2.91 11.17 15.06
C GLY A 73 2.47 9.82 14.49
N GLY A 74 1.40 9.24 15.02
CA GLY A 74 0.83 8.00 14.51
C GLY A 74 0.21 8.10 13.11
N TYR A 75 0.02 9.31 12.57
CA TYR A 75 -0.46 9.57 11.21
C TYR A 75 0.65 9.99 10.25
N SER A 76 1.91 9.84 10.65
CA SER A 76 3.09 10.02 9.79
C SER A 76 3.49 8.71 9.10
N LEU A 77 4.33 8.75 8.06
CA LEU A 77 4.88 7.53 7.46
C LEU A 77 5.64 6.67 8.49
N PRO A 78 6.52 7.23 9.35
CA PRO A 78 7.12 6.45 10.45
C PRO A 78 6.10 5.85 11.42
N GLY A 79 5.03 6.58 11.75
CA GLY A 79 3.96 6.10 12.64
C GLY A 79 3.19 4.92 12.04
N TYR A 80 2.82 5.01 10.78
CA TYR A 80 2.18 3.91 10.05
C TYR A 80 3.13 2.71 9.86
N ALA A 81 4.42 2.95 9.59
CA ALA A 81 5.43 1.90 9.52
C ALA A 81 5.58 1.17 10.87
N ALA A 82 5.49 1.90 11.99
CA ALA A 82 5.49 1.31 13.33
C ALA A 82 4.23 0.44 13.56
N ALA A 83 3.05 0.86 13.09
CA ALA A 83 1.83 0.06 13.17
C ALA A 83 1.95 -1.23 12.34
N LEU A 84 2.48 -1.15 11.11
CA LEU A 84 2.74 -2.30 10.26
C LEU A 84 3.72 -3.30 10.93
N THR A 85 4.88 -2.82 11.35
CA THR A 85 5.90 -3.68 11.98
C THR A 85 5.44 -4.24 13.32
N GLY A 86 4.65 -3.48 14.08
CA GLY A 86 3.98 -3.93 15.29
C GLY A 86 3.01 -5.07 15.03
N LEU A 87 2.18 -4.97 13.98
CA LEU A 87 1.27 -6.04 13.58
C LEU A 87 2.03 -7.33 13.24
N LEU A 88 3.10 -7.22 12.43
CA LEU A 88 3.91 -8.37 12.04
C LEU A 88 4.51 -9.09 13.25
N ARG A 89 4.98 -8.33 14.23
CA ARG A 89 5.51 -8.86 15.49
C ARG A 89 4.43 -9.58 16.30
N GLU A 90 3.25 -8.98 16.47
CA GLU A 90 2.15 -9.58 17.23
C GLU A 90 1.59 -10.86 16.57
N LEU A 91 1.72 -11.00 15.26
CA LEU A 91 1.26 -12.15 14.50
C LEU A 91 2.38 -13.16 14.17
N ASP A 92 3.59 -12.99 14.70
CA ASP A 92 4.78 -13.83 14.46
C ASP A 92 5.08 -14.02 12.96
N VAL A 93 4.91 -12.97 12.15
CA VAL A 93 5.21 -13.01 10.71
C VAL A 93 6.68 -12.65 10.49
N ALA A 94 7.53 -13.67 10.35
CA ALA A 94 9.00 -13.49 10.30
C ALA A 94 9.51 -13.04 8.92
N HIS A 95 8.94 -13.56 7.82
CA HIS A 95 9.42 -13.34 6.44
C HIS A 95 8.28 -12.86 5.53
N PRO A 96 7.69 -11.66 5.77
CA PRO A 96 6.58 -11.17 4.99
C PRO A 96 7.01 -10.80 3.57
N VAL A 97 6.08 -10.95 2.63
CA VAL A 97 6.07 -10.15 1.40
C VAL A 97 5.12 -8.99 1.64
N VAL A 98 5.63 -7.76 1.63
CA VAL A 98 4.81 -6.57 1.87
C VAL A 98 4.34 -6.00 0.55
N VAL A 99 3.02 -5.89 0.38
CA VAL A 99 2.37 -5.34 -0.81
C VAL A 99 1.64 -4.07 -0.42
N GLY A 100 2.07 -2.93 -0.95
CA GLY A 100 1.53 -1.61 -0.59
C GLY A 100 0.93 -0.85 -1.76
N TRP A 101 -0.29 -0.35 -1.58
CA TRP A 101 -0.97 0.53 -2.50
C TRP A 101 -0.89 1.99 -2.06
N SER A 102 -0.42 2.89 -2.93
CA SER A 102 -0.40 4.34 -2.68
C SER A 102 0.29 4.65 -1.34
N LEU A 103 -0.38 5.25 -0.37
CA LEU A 103 0.14 5.41 1.00
C LEU A 103 0.74 4.12 1.55
N GLY A 104 0.09 2.97 1.32
CA GLY A 104 0.61 1.67 1.76
C GLY A 104 1.95 1.30 1.12
N GLY A 105 2.21 1.75 -0.10
CA GLY A 105 3.50 1.57 -0.76
C GLY A 105 4.59 2.45 -0.16
N GLN A 106 4.27 3.70 0.18
CA GLN A 106 5.18 4.60 0.91
C GLN A 106 5.51 4.02 2.30
N ILE A 107 4.49 3.49 3.00
CA ILE A 107 4.68 2.82 4.30
C ILE A 107 5.57 1.57 4.16
N ALA A 108 5.41 0.79 3.09
CA ALA A 108 6.24 -0.38 2.85
C ALA A 108 7.72 -0.02 2.67
N MET A 109 8.01 1.07 1.94
CA MET A 109 9.37 1.59 1.77
C MET A 109 9.92 2.16 3.08
N GLU A 110 9.14 2.96 3.81
CA GLU A 110 9.51 3.50 5.13
C GLU A 110 9.83 2.37 6.13
N ALA A 111 9.05 1.28 6.11
CA ALA A 111 9.22 0.13 7.00
C ALA A 111 10.37 -0.81 6.59
N ALA A 112 10.83 -0.77 5.33
CA ALA A 112 11.78 -1.75 4.81
C ALA A 112 13.09 -1.88 5.62
N PRO A 113 13.71 -0.80 6.13
CA PRO A 113 14.88 -0.92 7.01
C PRO A 113 14.60 -1.62 8.35
N LEU A 114 13.33 -1.64 8.79
CA LEU A 114 12.86 -2.30 10.01
C LEU A 114 12.50 -3.78 9.76
N LEU A 115 12.47 -4.21 8.50
CA LEU A 115 12.10 -5.54 8.06
C LEU A 115 13.24 -6.25 7.29
N PRO A 116 14.44 -6.42 7.91
CA PRO A 116 15.61 -6.96 7.21
C PRO A 116 15.40 -8.41 6.74
N HIS A 117 14.42 -9.11 7.30
CA HIS A 117 14.08 -10.49 6.95
C HIS A 117 12.82 -10.59 6.06
N ALA A 118 12.26 -9.47 5.59
CA ALA A 118 11.19 -9.53 4.59
C ALA A 118 11.66 -10.30 3.36
N ALA A 119 10.77 -11.11 2.80
CA ALA A 119 11.07 -11.88 1.59
C ALA A 119 11.07 -11.00 0.33
N GLY A 120 10.29 -9.93 0.32
CA GLY A 120 10.23 -8.98 -0.79
C GLY A 120 9.21 -7.88 -0.57
N PHE A 121 9.22 -6.91 -1.47
CA PHE A 121 8.30 -5.77 -1.44
C PHE A 121 7.68 -5.56 -2.81
N VAL A 122 6.40 -5.29 -2.85
CA VAL A 122 5.65 -4.90 -4.05
C VAL A 122 4.93 -3.60 -3.77
N VAL A 123 5.20 -2.55 -4.52
CA VAL A 123 4.54 -1.26 -4.37
C VAL A 123 3.87 -0.83 -5.67
N PHE A 124 2.74 -0.13 -5.56
CA PHE A 124 2.08 0.46 -6.72
C PHE A 124 1.29 1.72 -6.34
N GLY A 125 1.19 2.65 -7.29
CA GLY A 125 0.67 3.97 -6.99
C GLY A 125 1.54 4.74 -5.97
N ALA A 126 2.80 4.34 -5.78
CA ALA A 126 3.70 4.83 -4.75
C ALA A 126 5.12 4.98 -5.32
N PRO A 127 5.45 6.13 -5.89
CA PRO A 127 6.78 6.38 -6.42
C PRO A 127 7.78 6.59 -5.28
N PRO A 128 8.95 5.91 -5.27
CA PRO A 128 10.02 6.25 -4.34
C PRO A 128 10.49 7.70 -4.52
N VAL A 129 10.58 8.45 -3.43
CA VAL A 129 11.01 9.85 -3.42
C VAL A 129 11.97 10.11 -2.25
N ALA A 130 12.92 11.04 -2.43
CA ALA A 130 13.88 11.41 -1.40
C ALA A 130 13.66 12.85 -0.87
N SER A 131 12.83 13.64 -1.53
CA SER A 131 12.64 15.05 -1.19
C SER A 131 11.29 15.59 -1.66
N PRO A 132 10.80 16.71 -1.07
CA PRO A 132 9.60 17.39 -1.55
C PRO A 132 9.66 17.80 -3.03
N GLN A 133 10.86 18.11 -3.56
CA GLN A 133 11.03 18.45 -4.97
C GLN A 133 10.76 17.25 -5.87
N GLN A 134 11.25 16.07 -5.49
CA GLN A 134 10.96 14.83 -6.23
C GLN A 134 9.47 14.43 -6.13
N MET A 135 8.81 14.72 -5.01
CA MET A 135 7.35 14.52 -4.93
C MET A 135 6.61 15.31 -6.02
N ALA A 136 7.02 16.56 -6.28
CA ALA A 136 6.41 17.38 -7.32
C ALA A 136 6.65 16.85 -8.76
N GLU A 137 7.71 16.06 -8.97
CA GLU A 137 7.97 15.38 -10.25
C GLU A 137 7.24 14.02 -10.34
N ALA A 138 7.14 13.32 -9.22
CA ALA A 138 6.63 11.96 -9.13
C ALA A 138 5.09 11.90 -9.13
N PHE A 139 4.44 12.93 -8.56
CA PHE A 139 2.98 13.02 -8.46
C PHE A 139 2.43 13.99 -9.50
N LEU A 140 1.39 13.57 -10.19
CA LEU A 140 0.66 14.41 -11.14
C LEU A 140 -0.30 15.35 -10.41
N PRO A 141 -0.42 16.62 -10.83
CA PRO A 141 -1.41 17.51 -10.26
C PRO A 141 -2.83 17.01 -10.60
N HIS A 142 -3.67 16.85 -9.57
CA HIS A 142 -5.05 16.44 -9.74
C HIS A 142 -6.00 17.33 -8.92
N PRO A 143 -7.15 17.77 -9.45
CA PRO A 143 -8.10 18.65 -8.75
C PRO A 143 -8.60 18.08 -7.42
N ALA A 144 -8.71 16.74 -7.32
CA ALA A 144 -9.17 16.05 -6.13
C ALA A 144 -8.09 15.88 -5.04
N ALA A 145 -6.82 16.20 -5.32
CA ALA A 145 -5.72 15.95 -4.37
C ALA A 145 -5.93 16.63 -3.01
N GLY A 146 -6.61 17.79 -2.97
CA GLY A 146 -6.91 18.50 -1.74
C GLY A 146 -7.75 17.69 -0.76
N ALA A 147 -8.72 16.90 -1.22
CA ALA A 147 -9.59 16.09 -0.38
C ALA A 147 -8.79 15.00 0.38
N LEU A 148 -7.71 14.48 -0.22
CA LEU A 148 -6.85 13.45 0.37
C LEU A 148 -6.14 13.92 1.66
N PHE A 149 -6.09 15.24 1.91
CA PHE A 149 -5.42 15.83 3.05
C PHE A 149 -6.32 16.76 3.87
N SER A 150 -7.63 16.73 3.62
CA SER A 150 -8.61 17.58 4.30
C SER A 150 -9.24 16.88 5.51
N GLU A 151 -9.49 17.63 6.58
CA GLU A 151 -10.15 17.12 7.78
C GLU A 151 -11.61 16.75 7.48
N GLN A 152 -12.32 17.68 6.84
CA GLN A 152 -13.73 17.50 6.47
C GLN A 152 -13.82 17.34 4.95
N VAL A 153 -14.55 16.34 4.52
CA VAL A 153 -14.76 16.03 3.12
C VAL A 153 -16.23 15.72 2.91
N SER A 154 -16.85 16.41 1.97
CA SER A 154 -18.21 16.11 1.51
C SER A 154 -18.24 14.84 0.66
N GLU A 155 -19.41 14.24 0.50
CA GLU A 155 -19.59 13.08 -0.38
C GLU A 155 -19.18 13.39 -1.83
N ALA A 156 -19.45 14.59 -2.32
CA ALA A 156 -19.07 15.01 -3.66
C ALA A 156 -17.54 15.07 -3.82
N GLU A 157 -16.82 15.59 -2.83
CA GLU A 157 -15.35 15.61 -2.84
C GLU A 157 -14.77 14.20 -2.73
N ALA A 158 -15.36 13.33 -1.88
CA ALA A 158 -14.96 11.93 -1.78
C ALA A 158 -15.15 11.18 -3.10
N ARG A 159 -16.26 11.40 -3.81
CA ARG A 159 -16.51 10.84 -5.15
C ARG A 159 -15.45 11.30 -6.15
N LEU A 160 -15.20 12.61 -6.23
CA LEU A 160 -14.18 13.16 -7.11
C LEU A 160 -12.77 12.61 -6.80
N ALA A 161 -12.44 12.48 -5.51
CA ALA A 161 -11.16 11.90 -5.09
C ALA A 161 -11.04 10.42 -5.49
N THR A 162 -12.09 9.62 -5.29
CA THR A 162 -12.06 8.18 -5.60
C THR A 162 -12.17 7.89 -7.10
N GLU A 163 -12.74 8.79 -7.91
CA GLU A 163 -12.67 8.74 -9.36
C GLU A 163 -11.23 8.85 -9.89
N SER A 164 -10.34 9.53 -9.15
CA SER A 164 -8.91 9.58 -9.50
C SER A 164 -8.16 8.27 -9.24
N PHE A 165 -8.74 7.34 -8.48
CA PHE A 165 -8.14 6.03 -8.21
C PHE A 165 -8.29 5.03 -9.36
N VAL A 166 -9.13 5.34 -10.32
CA VAL A 166 -9.39 4.47 -11.47
C VAL A 166 -9.01 5.18 -12.77
N ALA A 167 -8.90 4.42 -13.84
CA ALA A 167 -8.65 4.98 -15.17
C ALA A 167 -9.80 5.92 -15.62
N PRO A 168 -9.53 6.98 -16.37
CA PRO A 168 -10.58 7.81 -16.93
C PRO A 168 -11.59 6.98 -17.74
N GLY A 169 -12.88 7.08 -17.37
CA GLY A 169 -13.96 6.32 -18.03
C GLY A 169 -14.06 4.86 -17.58
N SER A 170 -13.38 4.47 -16.49
CA SER A 170 -13.51 3.15 -15.89
C SER A 170 -14.96 2.81 -15.56
N ALA A 171 -15.34 1.54 -15.80
CA ALA A 171 -16.65 1.02 -15.41
C ALA A 171 -16.69 0.47 -13.98
N LEU A 172 -15.57 0.55 -13.24
CA LEU A 172 -15.51 0.08 -11.86
C LEU A 172 -16.39 0.98 -10.96
N ASP A 173 -17.29 0.35 -10.21
CA ASP A 173 -18.03 1.06 -9.16
C ASP A 173 -17.09 1.49 -8.03
N THR A 174 -16.96 2.79 -7.83
CA THR A 174 -16.11 3.39 -6.79
C THR A 174 -16.83 3.55 -5.45
N GLY A 175 -18.07 3.10 -5.32
CA GLY A 175 -18.88 3.29 -4.12
C GLY A 175 -18.24 2.76 -2.82
N GLU A 176 -17.49 1.66 -2.90
CA GLU A 176 -16.73 1.14 -1.76
C GLU A 176 -15.60 2.10 -1.36
N PHE A 177 -14.86 2.65 -2.32
CA PHE A 177 -13.81 3.65 -2.05
C PHE A 177 -14.41 4.91 -1.42
N VAL A 178 -15.57 5.39 -1.92
CA VAL A 178 -16.28 6.54 -1.33
C VAL A 178 -16.67 6.27 0.12
N ALA A 179 -17.21 5.09 0.40
CA ALA A 179 -17.59 4.71 1.76
C ALA A 179 -16.38 4.67 2.71
N ASP A 180 -15.26 4.11 2.29
CA ASP A 180 -14.02 4.09 3.07
C ASP A 180 -13.45 5.49 3.26
N PHE A 181 -13.50 6.32 2.23
CA PHE A 181 -13.03 7.70 2.27
C PHE A 181 -13.76 8.51 3.35
N LEU A 182 -15.09 8.39 3.37
CA LEU A 182 -15.93 9.09 4.33
C LEU A 182 -15.80 8.52 5.76
N ALA A 183 -15.53 7.23 5.89
CA ALA A 183 -15.33 6.57 7.18
C ALA A 183 -13.96 6.88 7.80
N THR A 184 -12.95 7.22 6.98
CA THR A 184 -11.61 7.56 7.46
C THR A 184 -11.64 8.83 8.31
N THR A 185 -10.94 8.84 9.44
CA THR A 185 -10.88 10.01 10.31
C THR A 185 -10.19 11.19 9.62
N GLY A 186 -10.74 12.40 9.78
CA GLY A 186 -10.14 13.62 9.25
C GLY A 186 -8.70 13.84 9.74
N ALA A 187 -8.45 13.47 11.01
CA ALA A 187 -7.12 13.54 11.61
C ALA A 187 -6.07 12.66 10.90
N ALA A 188 -6.47 11.52 10.35
CA ALA A 188 -5.56 10.67 9.54
C ALA A 188 -5.12 11.40 8.26
N ARG A 189 -6.04 12.03 7.56
CA ARG A 189 -5.76 12.81 6.35
C ARG A 189 -4.90 14.05 6.63
N THR A 190 -5.29 14.85 7.60
CA THR A 190 -4.55 16.09 7.94
C THR A 190 -3.19 15.80 8.56
N GLY A 191 -3.09 14.77 9.41
CA GLY A 191 -1.83 14.35 10.02
C GLY A 191 -0.83 13.86 8.98
N LEU A 192 -1.26 13.03 8.02
CA LEU A 192 -0.44 12.59 6.89
C LEU A 192 0.03 13.81 6.06
N GLY A 193 -0.88 14.73 5.71
CA GLY A 193 -0.54 15.93 4.94
C GLY A 193 0.46 16.83 5.66
N ALA A 194 0.27 17.04 6.96
CA ALA A 194 1.18 17.83 7.78
C ALA A 194 2.58 17.19 7.88
N SER A 195 2.63 15.88 8.11
CA SER A 195 3.88 15.12 8.19
C SER A 195 4.64 15.14 6.86
N ALA A 196 3.98 14.85 5.75
CA ALA A 196 4.58 14.89 4.41
C ALA A 196 5.04 16.29 4.04
N GLY A 197 4.23 17.33 4.31
CA GLY A 197 4.60 18.74 4.07
C GLY A 197 5.78 19.22 4.90
N ALA A 198 5.98 18.64 6.09
CA ALA A 198 7.14 18.88 6.95
C ALA A 198 8.37 18.04 6.56
N GLY A 199 8.28 17.19 5.53
CA GLY A 199 9.35 16.30 5.11
C GLY A 199 9.67 15.19 6.11
N GLN A 200 8.69 14.79 6.91
CA GLN A 200 8.84 13.71 7.91
C GLN A 200 8.64 12.34 7.26
N PHE A 201 9.51 12.02 6.34
CA PHE A 201 9.60 10.71 5.68
C PHE A 201 11.06 10.42 5.34
N ALA A 202 11.39 9.14 5.22
CA ALA A 202 12.74 8.72 4.89
C ALA A 202 13.11 9.00 3.42
N ASP A 203 14.40 9.02 3.11
CA ASP A 203 14.88 8.97 1.73
C ASP A 203 14.60 7.58 1.13
N GLU A 204 13.43 7.44 0.48
CA GLU A 204 12.98 6.17 -0.09
C GLU A 204 13.86 5.73 -1.26
N ILE A 205 14.46 6.67 -2.00
CA ILE A 205 15.42 6.36 -3.06
C ILE A 205 16.66 5.67 -2.45
N ALA A 206 17.20 6.20 -1.34
CA ALA A 206 18.31 5.58 -0.64
C ALA A 206 17.93 4.21 -0.06
N ILE A 207 16.75 4.10 0.56
CA ILE A 207 16.25 2.83 1.11
C ILE A 207 16.16 1.77 0.01
N VAL A 208 15.44 2.05 -1.09
CA VAL A 208 15.23 1.08 -2.17
C VAL A 208 16.55 0.73 -2.87
N SER A 209 17.47 1.70 -3.01
CA SER A 209 18.81 1.46 -3.56
C SER A 209 19.65 0.51 -2.71
N ALA A 210 19.42 0.47 -1.39
CA ALA A 210 20.14 -0.37 -0.45
C ALA A 210 19.47 -1.74 -0.22
N LEU A 211 18.26 -1.96 -0.75
CA LEU A 211 17.56 -3.23 -0.60
C LEU A 211 18.32 -4.38 -1.24
N ARG A 212 18.32 -5.52 -0.54
CA ARG A 212 18.77 -6.81 -1.05
C ARG A 212 17.61 -7.70 -1.43
N GLN A 213 16.46 -7.48 -0.79
CA GLN A 213 15.22 -8.19 -1.08
C GLN A 213 14.65 -7.73 -2.42
N PRO A 214 14.07 -8.64 -3.22
CA PRO A 214 13.37 -8.27 -4.44
C PRO A 214 12.33 -7.17 -4.19
N PHE A 215 12.33 -6.15 -5.04
CA PHE A 215 11.47 -4.99 -4.98
C PHE A 215 10.76 -4.80 -6.30
N ALA A 216 9.45 -4.93 -6.34
CA ALA A 216 8.64 -4.72 -7.55
C ALA A 216 7.90 -3.38 -7.50
N ILE A 217 7.92 -2.66 -8.60
CA ILE A 217 7.06 -1.49 -8.84
C ILE A 217 6.03 -1.90 -9.90
N LEU A 218 4.75 -1.94 -9.51
CA LEU A 218 3.65 -2.10 -10.45
C LEU A 218 3.00 -0.74 -10.71
N HIS A 219 2.45 -0.52 -11.90
CA HIS A 219 1.86 0.76 -12.25
C HIS A 219 0.70 0.58 -13.23
N GLY A 220 -0.45 1.21 -12.96
CA GLY A 220 -1.54 1.28 -13.91
C GLY A 220 -1.23 2.27 -15.03
N GLU A 221 -1.33 1.85 -16.30
CA GLU A 221 -0.98 2.66 -17.47
C GLU A 221 -1.71 4.02 -17.50
N ALA A 222 -2.95 4.05 -16.99
CA ALA A 222 -3.81 5.23 -16.97
C ALA A 222 -3.92 5.86 -15.57
N ASP A 223 -2.93 5.66 -14.70
CA ASP A 223 -2.88 6.28 -13.37
C ASP A 223 -2.88 7.81 -13.49
N GLN A 224 -3.87 8.45 -12.84
CA GLN A 224 -4.07 9.90 -12.90
C GLN A 224 -3.23 10.66 -11.85
N LEU A 225 -2.61 9.96 -10.91
CA LEU A 225 -1.94 10.54 -9.75
C LEU A 225 -0.41 10.39 -9.80
N ILE A 226 0.10 9.36 -10.48
CA ILE A 226 1.53 9.03 -10.49
C ILE A 226 2.10 9.18 -11.89
N ASN A 227 3.25 9.83 -11.95
CA ASN A 227 3.97 10.06 -13.20
C ASN A 227 4.79 8.82 -13.60
N LEU A 228 4.32 8.10 -14.62
CA LEU A 228 5.02 6.92 -15.14
C LEU A 228 6.42 7.26 -15.69
N ASP A 229 6.58 8.44 -16.30
CA ASP A 229 7.88 8.85 -16.84
C ASP A 229 8.90 9.15 -15.73
N TYR A 230 8.45 9.54 -14.54
CA TYR A 230 9.30 9.59 -13.36
C TYR A 230 9.74 8.18 -12.95
N LEU A 231 8.80 7.24 -12.82
CA LEU A 231 9.10 5.86 -12.43
C LEU A 231 10.07 5.18 -13.39
N ARG A 232 9.93 5.40 -14.69
CA ARG A 232 10.80 4.82 -15.73
C ARG A 232 12.26 5.30 -15.68
N LYS A 233 12.54 6.42 -15.04
CA LYS A 233 13.90 6.92 -14.82
C LYS A 233 14.60 6.25 -13.64
N LEU A 234 13.83 5.61 -12.76
CA LEU A 234 14.37 4.96 -11.56
C LEU A 234 14.99 3.61 -11.92
N THR A 235 16.17 3.38 -11.37
CA THR A 235 16.86 2.09 -11.49
C THR A 235 17.38 1.68 -10.13
N PHE A 236 17.06 0.46 -9.71
CA PHE A 236 17.49 -0.07 -8.42
C PHE A 236 18.08 -1.47 -8.60
N PRO A 237 19.14 -1.83 -7.85
CA PRO A 237 19.76 -3.17 -7.97
C PRO A 237 18.77 -4.31 -7.72
N ALA A 238 17.83 -4.13 -6.81
CA ALA A 238 16.83 -5.12 -6.41
C ALA A 238 15.52 -5.03 -7.21
N LEU A 239 15.44 -4.15 -8.22
CA LEU A 239 14.20 -3.97 -8.98
C LEU A 239 13.86 -5.25 -9.75
N TRP A 240 12.71 -5.82 -9.42
CA TRP A 240 12.22 -7.05 -10.04
C TRP A 240 12.09 -6.88 -11.56
N ARG A 241 12.72 -7.80 -12.30
CA ARG A 241 12.83 -7.76 -13.77
C ARG A 241 13.53 -6.53 -14.33
N GLY A 242 14.14 -5.69 -13.47
CA GLY A 242 14.88 -4.50 -13.87
C GLY A 242 14.03 -3.34 -14.39
N GLU A 243 12.70 -3.43 -14.32
CA GLU A 243 11.78 -2.42 -14.86
C GLU A 243 10.45 -2.34 -14.09
N VAL A 244 9.75 -1.23 -14.26
CA VAL A 244 8.38 -1.03 -13.77
C VAL A 244 7.42 -1.92 -14.58
N GLN A 245 6.59 -2.69 -13.89
CA GLN A 245 5.60 -3.55 -14.51
C GLN A 245 4.30 -2.77 -14.73
N VAL A 246 3.93 -2.53 -15.98
CA VAL A 246 2.76 -1.70 -16.33
C VAL A 246 1.54 -2.57 -16.61
N LEU A 247 0.42 -2.25 -15.96
CA LEU A 247 -0.88 -2.89 -16.17
C LEU A 247 -1.69 -2.06 -17.17
N ALA A 248 -1.91 -2.62 -18.35
CA ALA A 248 -2.61 -1.94 -19.43
C ALA A 248 -4.04 -1.58 -19.05
N GLY A 249 -4.44 -0.33 -19.34
CA GLY A 249 -5.79 0.18 -19.14
C GLY A 249 -6.24 0.39 -17.70
N ALA A 250 -5.39 0.12 -16.71
CA ALA A 250 -5.70 0.34 -15.29
C ALA A 250 -5.23 1.71 -14.81
N GLY A 251 -5.94 2.28 -13.83
CA GLY A 251 -5.57 3.51 -13.12
C GLY A 251 -4.74 3.25 -11.87
N HIS A 252 -4.92 4.13 -10.88
CA HIS A 252 -4.19 4.11 -9.60
C HIS A 252 -4.48 2.89 -8.72
N ALA A 253 -5.65 2.26 -8.90
CA ALA A 253 -6.07 1.06 -8.17
C ALA A 253 -6.13 -0.21 -9.07
N PRO A 254 -5.00 -0.63 -9.70
CA PRO A 254 -4.98 -1.75 -10.64
C PRO A 254 -5.43 -3.08 -10.02
N HIS A 255 -5.27 -3.26 -8.71
CA HIS A 255 -5.75 -4.43 -7.97
C HIS A 255 -7.29 -4.58 -8.00
N ARG A 256 -8.00 -3.48 -8.26
CA ARG A 256 -9.47 -3.45 -8.36
C ARG A 256 -9.94 -3.36 -9.81
N GLU A 257 -9.25 -2.62 -10.66
CA GLU A 257 -9.64 -2.43 -12.06
C GLU A 257 -9.21 -3.56 -12.98
N ALA A 258 -8.01 -4.07 -12.79
CA ALA A 258 -7.43 -5.15 -13.59
C ALA A 258 -7.02 -6.34 -12.71
N PRO A 259 -7.95 -6.92 -11.89
CA PRO A 259 -7.60 -7.87 -10.84
C PRO A 259 -6.87 -9.11 -11.36
N ARG A 260 -7.21 -9.59 -12.56
CA ARG A 260 -6.53 -10.75 -13.16
C ARG A 260 -5.08 -10.44 -13.55
N GLN A 261 -4.82 -9.26 -14.13
CA GLN A 261 -3.46 -8.85 -14.48
C GLN A 261 -2.62 -8.62 -13.23
N PHE A 262 -3.21 -7.96 -12.21
CA PHE A 262 -2.57 -7.71 -10.92
C PHE A 262 -2.22 -9.03 -10.22
N GLU A 263 -3.18 -9.95 -10.10
CA GLU A 263 -2.98 -11.25 -9.46
C GLU A 263 -1.92 -12.08 -10.19
N ALA A 264 -1.89 -12.04 -11.53
CA ALA A 264 -0.87 -12.75 -12.31
C ALA A 264 0.54 -12.23 -12.00
N LEU A 265 0.76 -10.89 -12.06
CA LEU A 265 2.05 -10.29 -11.74
C LEU A 265 2.49 -10.57 -10.29
N LEU A 266 1.56 -10.48 -9.34
CA LEU A 266 1.86 -10.78 -7.94
C LEU A 266 2.21 -12.27 -7.76
N SER A 267 1.50 -13.18 -8.43
CA SER A 267 1.79 -14.62 -8.39
C SER A 267 3.14 -14.96 -9.03
N GLU A 268 3.51 -14.27 -10.10
CA GLU A 268 4.83 -14.40 -10.73
C GLU A 268 5.94 -13.90 -9.80
N PHE A 269 5.74 -12.74 -9.15
CA PHE A 269 6.67 -12.25 -8.14
C PHE A 269 6.86 -13.26 -7.00
N MET A 270 5.77 -13.79 -6.44
CA MET A 270 5.83 -14.83 -5.40
C MET A 270 6.56 -16.09 -5.86
N THR A 271 6.38 -16.48 -7.11
CA THR A 271 7.06 -17.65 -7.69
C THR A 271 8.57 -17.41 -7.82
N ASP A 272 8.98 -16.22 -8.24
CA ASP A 272 10.38 -15.84 -8.40
C ASP A 272 11.14 -15.71 -7.06
N LEU A 273 10.43 -15.49 -5.95
CA LEU A 273 11.01 -15.54 -4.60
C LEU A 273 11.42 -16.95 -4.18
N GLY A 274 10.74 -17.98 -4.71
CA GLY A 274 10.89 -19.36 -4.26
C GLY A 274 10.19 -19.64 -2.92
N PRO A 275 10.33 -20.86 -2.36
CA PRO A 275 9.71 -21.22 -1.10
C PRO A 275 10.31 -20.49 0.10
N ALA A 276 9.49 -20.25 1.14
CA ALA A 276 9.93 -19.63 2.38
C ALA A 276 11.05 -20.45 3.04
N GLY A 277 12.12 -19.78 3.48
CA GLY A 277 13.26 -20.43 4.16
C GLY A 277 14.46 -20.76 3.25
N THR A 278 14.38 -20.53 1.94
CA THR A 278 15.55 -20.61 1.05
C THR A 278 16.21 -19.23 0.94
N ALA A 279 16.92 -18.80 2.00
CA ALA A 279 17.79 -17.63 1.91
C ALA A 279 18.88 -17.88 0.85
N ARG A 280 18.96 -17.01 -0.15
CA ARG A 280 20.08 -17.00 -1.12
C ARG A 280 21.27 -16.23 -0.59
#